data_7efda02e2d28932ed70cc7356d9c1ec3
#
_entry.id   7efda02e2d28932ed70cc7356d9c1ec3
#
_cell.length_a   1.000
_cell.length_b   1.000
_cell.length_c   1.000
_cell.angle_alpha   90.00
_cell.angle_beta   90.00
_cell.angle_gamma   90.00
#
_symmetry.space_group_name_H-M   'P 1'
#
loop_
_entity.id
_entity.type
_entity.pdbx_description
1 polymer ?
#
loop_
_entity_poly.entity_id
_entity_poly.type
_entity_poly.pdbx_seq_one_letter_code
_entity_poly.pdbx_strand_id
1 'polypeptide(L)'
;MLRSYVERGVLAGAAGGLTFGLFVAVVGNPLVGYVEELGHAGDGGHQAAEGFLSETVTNLGSVGGGVLWGLLLGAIFFGAVYYFLEPAIPGEGATKRYVLAGAGFLTVSGAPWLVLPPQPAGVEPTLATETRILWYGGMMVAGALVCLLAGYTYRWLTRRGTRHPLAALGALAPLALLAAPVAVAPTARAVSGVTADVALTYRGVVVFGQATLWFVLASVHVRLGTPTAGLATDSGHGLERSADSAE
;
A
#
# COMPACT_ATOMS: atom_id res chain seq x y z
N MET A 1 15.61 -8.45 18.16
CA MET A 1 14.41 -8.93 17.43
C MET A 1 13.71 -7.79 16.68
N LEU A 2 13.18 -6.72 17.33
CA LEU A 2 12.50 -5.60 16.62
C LEU A 2 13.36 -5.00 15.48
N ARG A 3 14.66 -4.78 15.71
CA ARG A 3 15.58 -4.23 14.71
C ARG A 3 15.57 -5.02 13.39
N SER A 4 15.59 -6.35 13.44
CA SER A 4 15.57 -7.18 12.21
C SER A 4 14.25 -7.10 11.46
N TYR A 5 13.12 -6.89 12.15
CA TYR A 5 11.82 -6.62 11.50
C TYR A 5 11.82 -5.26 10.82
N VAL A 6 12.33 -4.22 11.49
CA VAL A 6 12.43 -2.88 10.91
C VAL A 6 13.36 -2.86 9.70
N GLU A 7 14.54 -3.49 9.78
CA GLU A 7 15.48 -3.58 8.63
C GLU A 7 14.83 -4.25 7.41
N ARG A 8 14.12 -5.38 7.61
CA ARG A 8 13.39 -6.05 6.52
C ARG A 8 12.23 -5.20 6.01
N GLY A 9 11.52 -4.52 6.92
CA GLY A 9 10.45 -3.60 6.55
C GLY A 9 10.95 -2.43 5.70
N VAL A 10 12.08 -1.82 6.09
CA VAL A 10 12.73 -0.73 5.33
C VAL A 10 13.16 -1.20 3.94
N LEU A 11 13.81 -2.37 3.83
CA LEU A 11 14.23 -2.92 2.52
C LEU A 11 13.02 -3.24 1.62
N ALA A 12 11.97 -3.83 2.19
CA ALA A 12 10.73 -4.07 1.46
C ALA A 12 10.07 -2.75 1.05
N GLY A 13 10.12 -1.74 1.95
CA GLY A 13 9.66 -0.39 1.70
C GLY A 13 10.40 0.30 0.57
N ALA A 14 11.72 0.20 0.53
CA ALA A 14 12.53 0.76 -0.56
C ALA A 14 12.13 0.16 -1.92
N ALA A 15 11.97 -1.18 -1.99
CA ALA A 15 11.57 -1.85 -3.23
C ALA A 15 10.14 -1.47 -3.66
N GLY A 16 9.18 -1.49 -2.72
CA GLY A 16 7.79 -1.10 -2.99
C GLY A 16 7.67 0.36 -3.39
N GLY A 17 8.37 1.24 -2.66
CA GLY A 17 8.39 2.69 -2.92
C GLY A 17 9.05 3.04 -4.25
N LEU A 18 10.14 2.37 -4.62
CA LEU A 18 10.77 2.53 -5.93
C LEU A 18 9.81 2.10 -7.06
N THR A 19 9.17 0.93 -6.92
CA THR A 19 8.18 0.46 -7.89
C THR A 19 7.04 1.45 -8.05
N PHE A 20 6.51 1.96 -6.94
CA PHE A 20 5.43 2.94 -6.94
C PHE A 20 5.88 4.28 -7.54
N GLY A 21 7.05 4.79 -7.15
CA GLY A 21 7.60 6.04 -7.69
C GLY A 21 7.85 5.99 -9.19
N LEU A 22 8.38 4.86 -9.70
CA LEU A 22 8.53 4.63 -11.14
C LEU A 22 7.17 4.55 -11.83
N PHE A 23 6.18 3.89 -11.24
CA PHE A 23 4.82 3.85 -11.76
C PHE A 23 4.21 5.25 -11.86
N VAL A 24 4.38 6.08 -10.83
CA VAL A 24 3.90 7.48 -10.86
C VAL A 24 4.63 8.28 -11.94
N ALA A 25 5.95 8.14 -12.07
CA ALA A 25 6.73 8.84 -13.09
C ALA A 25 6.31 8.47 -14.52
N VAL A 26 6.04 7.19 -14.78
CA VAL A 26 5.77 6.69 -16.14
C VAL A 26 4.28 6.75 -16.52
N VAL A 27 3.38 6.60 -15.55
CA VAL A 27 1.93 6.51 -15.79
C VAL A 27 1.18 7.67 -15.15
N GLY A 28 1.51 8.02 -13.90
CA GLY A 28 0.82 9.04 -13.16
C GLY A 28 1.06 10.44 -13.71
N ASN A 29 2.32 10.83 -13.87
CA ASN A 29 2.68 12.19 -14.33
C ASN A 29 2.18 12.49 -15.75
N PRO A 30 2.32 11.60 -16.75
CA PRO A 30 1.72 11.82 -18.07
C PRO A 30 0.20 11.96 -18.02
N LEU A 31 -0.47 11.18 -17.18
CA LEU A 31 -1.92 11.30 -17.01
C LEU A 31 -2.32 12.65 -16.39
N VAL A 32 -1.56 13.13 -15.40
CA VAL A 32 -1.78 14.47 -14.81
C VAL A 32 -1.59 15.54 -15.86
N GLY A 33 -0.48 15.51 -16.63
CA GLY A 33 -0.23 16.45 -17.72
C GLY A 33 -1.36 16.48 -18.75
N TYR A 34 -1.85 15.32 -19.17
CA TYR A 34 -3.01 15.23 -20.07
C TYR A 34 -4.28 15.87 -19.48
N VAL A 35 -4.55 15.67 -18.19
CA VAL A 35 -5.70 16.28 -17.51
C VAL A 35 -5.57 17.80 -17.42
N GLU A 36 -4.37 18.30 -17.15
CA GLU A 36 -4.07 19.75 -17.14
C GLU A 36 -4.24 20.37 -18.51
N GLU A 37 -3.78 19.75 -19.59
CA GLU A 37 -4.00 20.20 -20.96
C GLU A 37 -5.49 20.30 -21.31
N LEU A 38 -6.30 19.31 -20.91
CA LEU A 38 -7.76 19.36 -21.09
C LEU A 38 -8.40 20.54 -20.34
N GLY A 39 -7.88 20.86 -19.15
CA GLY A 39 -8.38 21.99 -18.34
C GLY A 39 -7.96 23.36 -18.90
N HIS A 40 -6.83 23.43 -19.62
CA HIS A 40 -6.29 24.67 -20.22
C HIS A 40 -6.56 24.83 -21.71
N ALA A 41 -7.43 24.05 -22.31
CA ALA A 41 -7.75 24.11 -23.75
C ALA A 41 -8.31 25.46 -24.25
N GLY A 42 -8.23 26.54 -23.43
CA GLY A 42 -8.62 27.91 -23.74
C GLY A 42 -7.47 28.92 -23.78
N ASP A 43 -6.27 28.60 -23.30
CA ASP A 43 -5.18 29.57 -23.20
C ASP A 43 -3.92 29.02 -23.93
N GLY A 44 -3.77 29.40 -25.16
CA GLY A 44 -2.65 28.95 -26.00
C GLY A 44 -1.34 29.64 -25.63
N GLY A 45 -0.30 28.87 -25.45
CA GLY A 45 1.04 29.38 -25.67
C GLY A 45 2.10 29.06 -24.65
N HIS A 46 3.07 28.33 -25.13
CA HIS A 46 4.51 28.35 -24.80
C HIS A 46 5.03 27.44 -23.68
N GLN A 47 5.86 26.45 -24.04
CA GLN A 47 7.32 26.45 -23.74
C GLN A 47 7.88 25.01 -23.75
N ALA A 48 8.45 24.59 -24.89
CA ALA A 48 9.00 23.22 -25.04
C ALA A 48 10.33 22.99 -24.29
N ALA A 49 11.11 24.02 -23.99
CA ALA A 49 12.42 23.88 -23.36
C ALA A 49 12.34 23.88 -21.80
N GLU A 50 11.44 24.66 -21.21
CA GLU A 50 11.16 24.60 -19.79
C GLU A 50 10.42 23.29 -19.41
N GLY A 51 9.66 22.74 -20.36
CA GLY A 51 8.93 21.48 -20.20
C GLY A 51 9.84 20.29 -19.86
N PHE A 52 10.96 20.12 -20.56
CA PHE A 52 11.83 18.96 -20.34
C PHE A 52 12.52 18.94 -18.97
N LEU A 53 13.05 20.08 -18.52
CA LEU A 53 13.67 20.19 -17.19
C LEU A 53 12.63 20.04 -16.09
N SER A 54 11.44 20.63 -16.27
CA SER A 54 10.32 20.49 -15.35
C SER A 54 9.85 19.04 -15.27
N GLU A 55 9.70 18.35 -16.38
CA GLU A 55 9.30 16.94 -16.44
C GLU A 55 10.34 16.04 -15.76
N THR A 56 11.64 16.25 -16.02
CA THR A 56 12.71 15.47 -15.39
C THR A 56 12.70 15.66 -13.86
N VAL A 57 12.57 16.90 -13.39
CA VAL A 57 12.50 17.20 -11.93
C VAL A 57 11.25 16.58 -11.32
N THR A 58 10.11 16.65 -11.99
CA THR A 58 8.84 16.04 -11.51
C THR A 58 8.96 14.53 -11.42
N ASN A 59 9.54 13.88 -12.43
CA ASN A 59 9.74 12.44 -12.44
C ASN A 59 10.72 11.97 -11.35
N LEU A 60 11.84 12.68 -11.16
CA LEU A 60 12.78 12.42 -10.06
C LEU A 60 12.12 12.63 -8.70
N GLY A 61 11.31 13.68 -8.56
CA GLY A 61 10.52 13.96 -7.35
C GLY A 61 9.51 12.84 -7.06
N SER A 62 8.85 12.33 -8.08
CA SER A 62 7.90 11.22 -7.95
C SER A 62 8.60 9.93 -7.50
N VAL A 63 9.76 9.61 -8.06
CA VAL A 63 10.56 8.45 -7.65
C VAL A 63 11.09 8.63 -6.24
N GLY A 64 11.67 9.77 -5.91
CA GLY A 64 12.19 10.08 -4.57
C GLY A 64 11.09 10.07 -3.51
N GLY A 65 9.97 10.71 -3.80
CA GLY A 65 8.78 10.71 -2.94
C GLY A 65 8.19 9.31 -2.75
N GLY A 66 8.12 8.52 -3.82
CA GLY A 66 7.69 7.13 -3.77
C GLY A 66 8.58 6.28 -2.87
N VAL A 67 9.91 6.40 -3.01
CA VAL A 67 10.88 5.71 -2.14
C VAL A 67 10.72 6.13 -0.69
N LEU A 68 10.66 7.43 -0.41
CA LEU A 68 10.47 7.94 0.95
C LEU A 68 9.18 7.41 1.57
N TRP A 69 8.08 7.46 0.83
CA TRP A 69 6.78 6.93 1.28
C TRP A 69 6.84 5.42 1.54
N GLY A 70 7.45 4.67 0.63
CA GLY A 70 7.65 3.23 0.79
C GLY A 70 8.50 2.88 2.01
N LEU A 71 9.60 3.61 2.26
CA LEU A 71 10.43 3.43 3.45
C LEU A 71 9.62 3.63 4.74
N LEU A 72 8.82 4.70 4.82
CA LEU A 72 7.95 4.98 5.97
C LEU A 72 6.93 3.86 6.19
N LEU A 73 6.21 3.46 5.14
CA LEU A 73 5.23 2.37 5.23
C LEU A 73 5.90 1.04 5.60
N GLY A 74 7.04 0.75 5.01
CA GLY A 74 7.80 -0.46 5.31
C GLY A 74 8.29 -0.50 6.75
N ALA A 75 8.86 0.58 7.26
CA ALA A 75 9.33 0.66 8.63
C ALA A 75 8.17 0.57 9.65
N ILE A 76 7.07 1.28 9.39
CA ILE A 76 5.92 1.33 10.31
C ILE A 76 5.13 0.03 10.22
N PHE A 77 4.60 -0.35 9.04
CA PHE A 77 3.69 -1.49 8.92
C PHE A 77 4.41 -2.83 8.96
N PHE A 78 5.47 -3.02 8.17
CA PHE A 78 6.19 -4.29 8.10
C PHE A 78 7.33 -4.41 9.11
N GLY A 79 7.77 -3.29 9.68
CA GLY A 79 8.67 -3.27 10.83
C GLY A 79 7.91 -3.35 12.15
N ALA A 80 7.39 -2.20 12.62
CA ALA A 80 6.81 -2.10 13.97
C ALA A 80 5.45 -2.80 14.10
N VAL A 81 4.47 -2.48 13.22
CA VAL A 81 3.11 -3.04 13.34
C VAL A 81 3.13 -4.55 13.18
N TYR A 82 3.87 -5.08 12.22
CA TYR A 82 3.98 -6.52 12.03
C TYR A 82 4.58 -7.21 13.25
N TYR A 83 5.65 -6.66 13.82
CA TYR A 83 6.28 -7.21 15.03
C TYR A 83 5.30 -7.38 16.20
N PHE A 84 4.44 -6.38 16.44
CA PHE A 84 3.47 -6.44 17.54
C PHE A 84 2.22 -7.26 17.22
N LEU A 85 1.77 -7.21 15.96
CA LEU A 85 0.51 -7.86 15.56
C LEU A 85 0.69 -9.26 14.96
N GLU A 86 1.91 -9.72 14.69
CA GLU A 86 2.17 -11.04 14.08
C GLU A 86 1.39 -12.19 14.76
N PRO A 87 1.32 -12.29 16.12
CA PRO A 87 0.54 -13.33 16.78
C PRO A 87 -0.97 -13.19 16.59
N ALA A 88 -1.44 -11.96 16.32
CA ALA A 88 -2.87 -11.65 16.16
C ALA A 88 -3.33 -11.75 14.70
N ILE A 89 -2.42 -11.65 13.71
CA ILE A 89 -2.77 -11.74 12.28
C ILE A 89 -3.15 -13.18 11.94
N PRO A 90 -4.31 -13.40 11.28
CA PRO A 90 -4.72 -14.73 10.86
C PRO A 90 -3.86 -15.27 9.72
N GLY A 91 -3.74 -16.60 9.65
CA GLY A 91 -2.93 -17.30 8.65
C GLY A 91 -1.53 -17.66 9.14
N GLU A 92 -0.73 -18.23 8.25
CA GLU A 92 0.62 -18.68 8.52
C GLU A 92 1.61 -18.15 7.48
N GLY A 93 2.88 -18.06 7.85
CA GLY A 93 3.98 -17.73 6.94
C GLY A 93 3.71 -16.47 6.10
N ALA A 94 3.70 -16.63 4.77
CA ALA A 94 3.49 -15.55 3.82
C ALA A 94 2.09 -14.92 3.93
N THR A 95 1.05 -15.70 4.26
CA THR A 95 -0.34 -15.22 4.33
C THR A 95 -0.49 -14.06 5.31
N LYS A 96 0.17 -14.12 6.47
CA LYS A 96 0.13 -13.03 7.45
C LYS A 96 0.59 -11.70 6.87
N ARG A 97 1.62 -11.71 6.01
CA ARG A 97 2.19 -10.51 5.40
C ARG A 97 1.26 -9.90 4.35
N TYR A 98 0.60 -10.76 3.55
CA TYR A 98 -0.40 -10.28 2.60
C TYR A 98 -1.68 -9.78 3.29
N VAL A 99 -2.10 -10.43 4.38
CA VAL A 99 -3.21 -9.93 5.21
C VAL A 99 -2.88 -8.55 5.79
N LEU A 100 -1.65 -8.37 6.31
CA LEU A 100 -1.20 -7.06 6.79
C LEU A 100 -1.16 -6.02 5.67
N ALA A 101 -0.69 -6.38 4.48
CA ALA A 101 -0.68 -5.48 3.33
C ALA A 101 -2.09 -5.03 2.94
N GLY A 102 -3.04 -5.97 2.88
CA GLY A 102 -4.45 -5.66 2.60
C GLY A 102 -5.08 -4.76 3.68
N ALA A 103 -4.79 -5.05 4.95
CA ALA A 103 -5.25 -4.23 6.08
C ALA A 103 -4.60 -2.82 6.05
N GLY A 104 -3.31 -2.74 5.75
CA GLY A 104 -2.60 -1.47 5.60
C GLY A 104 -3.14 -0.63 4.44
N PHE A 105 -3.33 -1.25 3.27
CA PHE A 105 -3.97 -0.60 2.12
C PHE A 105 -5.36 -0.07 2.48
N LEU A 106 -6.20 -0.90 3.10
CA LEU A 106 -7.55 -0.47 3.50
C LEU A 106 -7.51 0.66 4.51
N THR A 107 -6.64 0.58 5.50
CA THR A 107 -6.51 1.58 6.57
C THR A 107 -6.00 2.91 6.03
N VAL A 108 -4.91 2.90 5.26
CA VAL A 108 -4.22 4.14 4.85
C VAL A 108 -4.87 4.78 3.62
N SER A 109 -5.44 3.97 2.74
CA SER A 109 -5.96 4.46 1.45
C SER A 109 -7.43 4.11 1.24
N GLY A 110 -7.79 2.83 1.29
CA GLY A 110 -9.11 2.35 0.90
C GLY A 110 -10.26 2.98 1.68
N ALA A 111 -10.20 2.98 3.02
CA ALA A 111 -11.24 3.57 3.85
C ALA A 111 -11.32 5.10 3.71
N PRO A 112 -10.22 5.88 3.78
CA PRO A 112 -10.24 7.31 3.53
C PRO A 112 -10.81 7.70 2.15
N TRP A 113 -10.52 6.92 1.11
CA TRP A 113 -11.00 7.20 -0.25
C TRP A 113 -12.50 6.98 -0.46
N LEU A 114 -13.17 6.28 0.44
CA LEU A 114 -14.63 6.21 0.42
C LEU A 114 -15.28 7.58 0.64
N VAL A 115 -14.63 8.46 1.41
CA VAL A 115 -15.12 9.81 1.72
C VAL A 115 -14.37 10.87 0.90
N LEU A 116 -13.07 10.71 0.76
CA LEU A 116 -12.17 11.65 0.07
C LEU A 116 -11.47 10.94 -1.07
N PRO A 117 -12.17 10.64 -2.18
CA PRO A 117 -11.57 9.94 -3.30
C PRO A 117 -10.41 10.74 -3.91
N PRO A 118 -9.38 10.06 -4.46
CA PRO A 118 -8.30 10.73 -5.18
C PRO A 118 -8.86 11.61 -6.30
N GLN A 119 -8.32 12.81 -6.39
CA GLN A 119 -8.71 13.79 -7.41
C GLN A 119 -7.49 14.19 -8.24
N PRO A 120 -7.66 14.45 -9.54
CA PRO A 120 -6.59 14.98 -10.38
C PRO A 120 -6.04 16.32 -9.85
N ALA A 121 -4.81 16.64 -10.19
CA ALA A 121 -4.25 17.96 -9.95
C ALA A 121 -5.10 19.05 -10.66
N GLY A 122 -5.13 20.25 -10.10
CA GLY A 122 -5.93 21.36 -10.64
C GLY A 122 -7.41 21.33 -10.24
N VAL A 123 -7.90 20.28 -9.60
CA VAL A 123 -9.27 20.25 -9.06
C VAL A 123 -9.27 20.84 -7.66
N GLU A 124 -9.92 22.00 -7.50
CA GLU A 124 -10.03 22.62 -6.18
C GLU A 124 -10.96 21.80 -5.25
N PRO A 125 -10.50 21.47 -4.05
CA PRO A 125 -11.33 20.75 -3.09
C PRO A 125 -12.38 21.70 -2.50
N THR A 126 -13.62 21.26 -2.47
CA THR A 126 -14.74 22.02 -1.87
C THR A 126 -14.72 22.06 -0.34
N LEU A 127 -13.93 21.20 0.28
CA LEU A 127 -13.83 21.12 1.74
C LEU A 127 -12.57 21.81 2.25
N ALA A 128 -12.70 22.53 3.36
CA ALA A 128 -11.58 23.14 4.07
C ALA A 128 -10.53 22.08 4.47
N THR A 129 -9.26 22.48 4.48
CA THR A 129 -8.12 21.56 4.73
C THR A 129 -8.26 20.84 6.07
N GLU A 130 -8.66 21.53 7.13
CA GLU A 130 -8.86 20.95 8.47
C GLU A 130 -9.93 19.86 8.44
N THR A 131 -11.04 20.10 7.75
CA THR A 131 -12.13 19.12 7.60
C THR A 131 -11.63 17.88 6.86
N ARG A 132 -10.83 18.06 5.80
CA ARG A 132 -10.24 16.94 5.04
C ARG A 132 -9.29 16.11 5.90
N ILE A 133 -8.41 16.76 6.67
CA ILE A 133 -7.48 16.07 7.57
C ILE A 133 -8.24 15.28 8.63
N LEU A 134 -9.28 15.88 9.23
CA LEU A 134 -10.11 15.22 10.25
C LEU A 134 -10.83 13.99 9.69
N TRP A 135 -11.47 14.11 8.53
CA TRP A 135 -12.16 13.00 7.88
C TRP A 135 -11.19 11.93 7.43
N TYR A 136 -10.02 12.30 6.88
CA TYR A 136 -9.00 11.34 6.48
C TYR A 136 -8.50 10.53 7.68
N GLY A 137 -8.12 11.20 8.76
CA GLY A 137 -7.68 10.55 10.00
C GLY A 137 -8.77 9.69 10.64
N GLY A 138 -10.00 10.20 10.71
CA GLY A 138 -11.15 9.46 11.22
C GLY A 138 -11.43 8.17 10.43
N MET A 139 -11.37 8.25 9.11
CA MET A 139 -11.53 7.07 8.24
C MET A 139 -10.37 6.09 8.34
N MET A 140 -9.12 6.56 8.57
CA MET A 140 -8.01 5.68 8.88
C MET A 140 -8.26 4.89 10.17
N VAL A 141 -8.73 5.56 11.22
CA VAL A 141 -9.08 4.89 12.49
C VAL A 141 -10.22 3.90 12.28
N ALA A 142 -11.28 4.28 11.57
CA ALA A 142 -12.39 3.39 11.22
C ALA A 142 -11.91 2.16 10.43
N GLY A 143 -11.06 2.36 9.42
CA GLY A 143 -10.45 1.30 8.63
C GLY A 143 -9.62 0.32 9.49
N ALA A 144 -8.79 0.85 10.39
CA ALA A 144 -8.01 0.02 11.31
C ALA A 144 -8.92 -0.82 12.23
N LEU A 145 -9.95 -0.20 12.82
CA LEU A 145 -10.91 -0.91 13.69
C LEU A 145 -11.66 -2.00 12.94
N VAL A 146 -12.08 -1.73 11.71
CA VAL A 146 -12.76 -2.72 10.86
C VAL A 146 -11.82 -3.87 10.47
N CYS A 147 -10.53 -3.60 10.19
CA CYS A 147 -9.55 -4.65 9.97
C CYS A 147 -9.33 -5.54 11.20
N LEU A 148 -9.28 -4.95 12.40
CA LEU A 148 -9.19 -5.70 13.66
C LEU A 148 -10.44 -6.58 13.88
N LEU A 149 -11.63 -6.02 13.63
CA LEU A 149 -12.90 -6.77 13.71
C LEU A 149 -12.95 -7.90 12.67
N ALA A 150 -12.47 -7.67 11.46
CA ALA A 150 -12.38 -8.70 10.41
C ALA A 150 -11.47 -9.86 10.85
N GLY A 151 -10.28 -9.55 11.40
CA GLY A 151 -9.37 -10.54 11.95
C GLY A 151 -9.99 -11.31 13.12
N TYR A 152 -10.69 -10.63 14.03
CA TYR A 152 -11.43 -11.26 15.13
C TYR A 152 -12.54 -12.18 14.62
N THR A 153 -13.37 -11.72 13.69
CA THR A 153 -14.46 -12.49 13.06
C THR A 153 -13.93 -13.74 12.38
N TYR A 154 -12.83 -13.64 11.62
CA TYR A 154 -12.18 -14.81 11.02
C TYR A 154 -11.81 -15.86 12.07
N ARG A 155 -11.10 -15.44 13.13
CA ARG A 155 -10.66 -16.35 14.21
C ARG A 155 -11.84 -16.96 14.96
N TRP A 156 -12.90 -16.21 15.19
CA TRP A 156 -14.10 -16.68 15.85
C TRP A 156 -14.83 -17.73 15.00
N LEU A 157 -14.99 -17.50 13.69
CA LEU A 157 -15.60 -18.46 12.77
C LEU A 157 -14.79 -19.74 12.64
N THR A 158 -13.47 -19.64 12.51
CA THR A 158 -12.60 -20.84 12.43
C THR A 158 -12.60 -21.64 13.71
N ARG A 159 -12.66 -21.02 14.90
CA ARG A 159 -12.82 -21.71 16.20
C ARG A 159 -14.15 -22.44 16.31
N ARG A 160 -15.19 -22.03 15.59
CA ARG A 160 -16.49 -22.70 15.50
C ARG A 160 -16.54 -23.82 14.46
N GLY A 161 -15.41 -24.15 13.84
CA GLY A 161 -15.32 -25.21 12.84
C GLY A 161 -15.74 -24.78 11.42
N THR A 162 -15.93 -23.47 11.18
CA THR A 162 -16.22 -22.97 9.83
C THR A 162 -15.01 -23.20 8.92
N ARG A 163 -15.23 -23.69 7.70
CA ARG A 163 -14.16 -23.86 6.70
C ARG A 163 -13.46 -22.53 6.40
N HIS A 164 -12.15 -22.55 6.23
CA HIS A 164 -11.34 -21.34 6.03
C HIS A 164 -11.87 -20.38 4.95
N PRO A 165 -12.29 -20.82 3.74
CA PRO A 165 -12.81 -19.89 2.73
C PRO A 165 -14.11 -19.21 3.17
N LEU A 166 -15.02 -19.94 3.86
CA LEU A 166 -16.26 -19.35 4.38
C LEU A 166 -15.98 -18.39 5.54
N ALA A 167 -15.01 -18.72 6.40
CA ALA A 167 -14.56 -17.83 7.47
C ALA A 167 -13.94 -16.55 6.90
N ALA A 168 -13.18 -16.64 5.78
CA ALA A 168 -12.63 -15.48 5.09
C ALA A 168 -13.73 -14.59 4.51
N LEU A 169 -14.75 -15.17 3.87
CA LEU A 169 -15.92 -14.42 3.40
C LEU A 169 -16.66 -13.74 4.56
N GLY A 170 -16.91 -14.46 5.66
CA GLY A 170 -17.54 -13.89 6.85
C GLY A 170 -16.73 -12.76 7.49
N ALA A 171 -15.41 -12.82 7.39
CA ALA A 171 -14.52 -11.77 7.87
C ALA A 171 -14.63 -10.45 7.07
N LEU A 172 -15.25 -10.45 5.90
CA LEU A 172 -15.54 -9.23 5.15
C LEU A 172 -16.77 -8.49 5.66
N ALA A 173 -17.65 -9.14 6.45
CA ALA A 173 -18.87 -8.52 6.94
C ALA A 173 -18.64 -7.23 7.75
N PRO A 174 -17.63 -7.11 8.63
CA PRO A 174 -17.32 -5.86 9.32
C PRO A 174 -17.02 -4.67 8.41
N LEU A 175 -16.60 -4.90 7.15
CA LEU A 175 -16.35 -3.81 6.19
C LEU A 175 -17.63 -2.98 5.93
N ALA A 176 -18.80 -3.58 6.07
CA ALA A 176 -20.08 -2.88 5.94
C ALA A 176 -20.24 -1.74 6.98
N LEU A 177 -19.52 -1.80 8.11
CA LEU A 177 -19.54 -0.72 9.11
C LEU A 177 -18.96 0.59 8.59
N LEU A 178 -18.12 0.54 7.54
CA LEU A 178 -17.61 1.75 6.89
C LEU A 178 -18.72 2.55 6.19
N ALA A 179 -19.87 1.94 5.90
CA ALA A 179 -21.01 2.64 5.34
C ALA A 179 -21.57 3.72 6.29
N ALA A 180 -21.45 3.54 7.61
CA ALA A 180 -21.95 4.49 8.59
C ALA A 180 -21.25 5.86 8.52
N PRO A 181 -19.91 5.96 8.61
CA PRO A 181 -19.24 7.24 8.44
C PRO A 181 -19.38 7.80 7.02
N VAL A 182 -19.45 6.94 5.98
CA VAL A 182 -19.68 7.40 4.60
C VAL A 182 -21.04 8.06 4.46
N ALA A 183 -22.08 7.55 5.11
CA ALA A 183 -23.44 8.10 5.05
C ALA A 183 -23.57 9.50 5.69
N VAL A 184 -22.71 9.85 6.65
CA VAL A 184 -22.71 11.15 7.33
C VAL A 184 -21.60 12.08 6.85
N ALA A 185 -20.73 11.59 5.97
CA ALA A 185 -19.61 12.36 5.45
C ALA A 185 -20.12 13.56 4.58
N PRO A 186 -19.42 14.70 4.65
CA PRO A 186 -19.72 15.81 3.76
C PRO A 186 -19.43 15.38 2.31
N THR A 187 -20.37 15.69 1.40
CA THR A 187 -20.17 15.39 -0.03
C THR A 187 -19.06 16.27 -0.59
N ALA A 188 -17.91 15.68 -0.86
CA ALA A 188 -16.85 16.34 -1.60
C ALA A 188 -17.25 16.40 -3.08
N ARG A 189 -17.97 17.47 -3.48
CA ARG A 189 -18.27 17.74 -4.88
C ARG A 189 -17.03 18.32 -5.53
N ALA A 190 -16.48 17.65 -6.54
CA ALA A 190 -15.48 18.24 -7.37
C ALA A 190 -16.14 19.29 -8.28
N VAL A 191 -15.75 20.54 -8.14
CA VAL A 191 -16.01 21.58 -9.15
C VAL A 191 -14.90 21.40 -10.18
N SER A 192 -15.16 20.72 -11.30
CA SER A 192 -14.11 20.51 -12.29
C SER A 192 -14.66 20.52 -13.71
N GLY A 193 -13.89 21.12 -14.62
CA GLY A 193 -14.04 20.94 -16.06
C GLY A 193 -13.61 19.55 -16.57
N VAL A 194 -13.32 18.59 -15.66
CA VAL A 194 -12.87 17.24 -15.99
C VAL A 194 -14.08 16.32 -16.10
N THR A 195 -14.16 15.56 -17.19
CA THR A 195 -15.25 14.59 -17.40
C THR A 195 -15.22 13.46 -16.36
N ALA A 196 -16.41 12.89 -16.08
CA ALA A 196 -16.52 11.78 -15.12
C ALA A 196 -15.62 10.58 -15.47
N ASP A 197 -15.44 10.30 -16.77
CA ASP A 197 -14.61 9.19 -17.27
C ASP A 197 -13.12 9.42 -16.97
N VAL A 198 -12.62 10.63 -17.16
CA VAL A 198 -11.24 10.99 -16.84
C VAL A 198 -11.00 10.90 -15.33
N ALA A 199 -11.93 11.41 -14.52
CA ALA A 199 -11.85 11.30 -13.06
C ALA A 199 -11.86 9.84 -12.58
N LEU A 200 -12.67 8.97 -13.20
CA LEU A 200 -12.73 7.54 -12.88
C LEU A 200 -11.42 6.83 -13.30
N THR A 201 -10.89 7.14 -14.48
CA THR A 201 -9.62 6.60 -14.97
C THR A 201 -8.49 6.98 -14.01
N TYR A 202 -8.39 8.25 -13.63
CA TYR A 202 -7.39 8.71 -12.67
C TYR A 202 -7.47 7.95 -11.34
N ARG A 203 -8.67 7.80 -10.78
CA ARG A 203 -8.89 7.04 -9.55
C ARG A 203 -8.44 5.57 -9.69
N GLY A 204 -8.76 4.95 -10.83
CA GLY A 204 -8.32 3.58 -11.15
C GLY A 204 -6.81 3.44 -11.15
N VAL A 205 -6.11 4.38 -11.79
CA VAL A 205 -4.64 4.41 -11.84
C VAL A 205 -4.05 4.58 -10.42
N VAL A 206 -4.60 5.50 -9.62
CA VAL A 206 -4.14 5.71 -8.23
C VAL A 206 -4.37 4.46 -7.37
N VAL A 207 -5.56 3.84 -7.46
CA VAL A 207 -5.88 2.59 -6.73
C VAL A 207 -4.91 1.48 -7.13
N PHE A 208 -4.68 1.30 -8.42
CA PHE A 208 -3.75 0.28 -8.93
C PHE A 208 -2.32 0.51 -8.46
N GLY A 209 -1.82 1.75 -8.54
CA GLY A 209 -0.48 2.10 -8.06
C GLY A 209 -0.30 1.80 -6.58
N GLN A 210 -1.26 2.20 -5.75
CA GLN A 210 -1.22 1.93 -4.31
C GLN A 210 -1.35 0.43 -3.99
N ALA A 211 -2.24 -0.29 -4.66
CA ALA A 211 -2.35 -1.74 -4.49
C ALA A 211 -1.04 -2.46 -4.84
N THR A 212 -0.38 -2.02 -5.93
CA THR A 212 0.92 -2.54 -6.36
C THR A 212 1.99 -2.26 -5.30
N LEU A 213 2.05 -1.04 -4.73
CA LEU A 213 2.97 -0.71 -3.63
C LEU A 213 2.83 -1.71 -2.47
N TRP A 214 1.63 -1.92 -1.97
CA TRP A 214 1.37 -2.81 -0.84
C TRP A 214 1.66 -4.27 -1.17
N PHE A 215 1.36 -4.70 -2.39
CA PHE A 215 1.67 -6.05 -2.86
C PHE A 215 3.18 -6.31 -2.95
N VAL A 216 3.94 -5.36 -3.50
CA VAL A 216 5.41 -5.46 -3.60
C VAL A 216 6.04 -5.45 -2.22
N LEU A 217 5.59 -4.55 -1.32
CA LEU A 217 5.99 -4.52 0.10
C LEU A 217 5.85 -5.90 0.75
N ALA A 218 4.66 -6.51 0.66
CA ALA A 218 4.42 -7.84 1.24
C ALA A 218 5.31 -8.89 0.60
N SER A 219 5.41 -8.89 -0.74
CA SER A 219 6.15 -9.91 -1.50
C SER A 219 7.65 -9.88 -1.19
N VAL A 220 8.24 -8.70 -1.13
CA VAL A 220 9.67 -8.53 -0.77
C VAL A 220 9.88 -8.90 0.70
N HIS A 221 9.01 -8.46 1.61
CA HIS A 221 9.12 -8.82 3.02
C HIS A 221 8.98 -10.33 3.25
N VAL A 222 8.15 -11.04 2.48
CA VAL A 222 8.08 -12.52 2.49
C VAL A 222 9.43 -13.11 2.10
N ARG A 223 10.02 -12.67 1.00
CA ARG A 223 11.32 -13.19 0.50
C ARG A 223 12.45 -12.95 1.48
N LEU A 224 12.50 -11.77 2.12
CA LEU A 224 13.49 -11.44 3.13
C LEU A 224 13.31 -12.23 4.45
N GLY A 225 12.11 -12.73 4.70
CA GLY A 225 11.77 -13.51 5.90
C GLY A 225 11.99 -15.01 5.78
N THR A 226 12.15 -15.55 4.56
CA THR A 226 12.52 -16.95 4.36
C THR A 226 14.01 -17.13 4.64
N PRO A 227 14.43 -18.03 5.57
CA PRO A 227 15.84 -18.38 5.69
C PRO A 227 16.31 -18.93 4.35
N THR A 228 17.44 -18.46 3.86
CA THR A 228 18.13 -19.06 2.70
C THR A 228 18.58 -20.47 3.13
N ALA A 229 17.70 -21.44 2.99
CA ALA A 229 18.03 -22.85 3.12
C ALA A 229 18.85 -23.21 1.87
N GLY A 230 20.17 -23.16 1.96
CA GLY A 230 20.97 -23.63 0.84
C GLY A 230 22.41 -23.20 0.72
N LEU A 231 23.11 -22.78 1.78
CA LEU A 231 24.59 -22.63 1.69
C LEU A 231 25.34 -23.10 2.94
N ALA A 232 24.77 -23.95 3.76
CA ALA A 232 25.42 -24.44 4.96
C ALA A 232 25.23 -25.96 5.13
N THR A 233 25.66 -26.77 4.16
CA THR A 233 25.92 -28.19 4.37
C THR A 233 26.69 -28.76 3.18
N ASP A 234 27.94 -28.33 2.95
CA ASP A 234 28.87 -29.15 2.16
C ASP A 234 30.34 -29.00 2.60
N SER A 235 30.60 -28.61 3.81
CA SER A 235 31.98 -28.53 4.34
C SER A 235 32.22 -29.37 5.60
N GLY A 236 31.31 -30.27 5.99
CA GLY A 236 31.43 -31.05 7.23
C GLY A 236 31.57 -32.57 7.08
N HIS A 237 31.38 -33.15 5.90
CA HIS A 237 31.37 -34.62 5.75
C HIS A 237 32.57 -35.20 4.99
N GLY A 238 33.58 -34.38 4.68
CA GLY A 238 34.78 -34.83 3.95
C GLY A 238 35.97 -35.28 4.81
N LEU A 239 35.99 -35.03 6.11
CA LEU A 239 37.19 -35.28 6.94
C LEU A 239 37.08 -36.44 7.95
N GLU A 240 35.94 -37.08 8.13
CA GLU A 240 35.81 -38.22 9.05
C GLU A 240 35.91 -39.61 8.39
N ARG A 241 36.03 -39.70 7.06
CA ARG A 241 36.19 -41.02 6.38
C ARG A 241 37.61 -41.44 6.12
N SER A 242 38.60 -40.65 6.51
CA SER A 242 40.03 -41.02 6.26
C SER A 242 40.74 -41.54 7.50
N ALA A 243 40.10 -41.64 8.65
CA ALA A 243 40.73 -42.11 9.89
C ALA A 243 40.42 -43.57 10.24
N ASP A 244 39.49 -44.24 9.56
CA ASP A 244 39.02 -45.58 9.94
C ASP A 244 39.48 -46.70 8.98
N SER A 245 40.52 -46.44 8.17
CA SER A 245 41.09 -47.43 7.27
C SER A 245 42.59 -47.69 7.49
N ALA A 246 43.09 -47.40 8.72
CA ALA A 246 44.53 -47.69 9.09
C ALA A 246 44.59 -48.34 10.48
N GLU A 247 43.82 -49.43 10.71
CA GLU A 247 44.13 -50.46 11.71
C GLU A 247 43.78 -51.85 11.14
#